data_c6fc940cd117d3ad3162b5cabcb44e93
#
_entry.id   c6fc940cd117d3ad3162b5cabcb44e93
#
_cell.length_a   1.000
_cell.length_b   1.000
_cell.length_c   1.000
_cell.angle_alpha   90.00
_cell.angle_beta   90.00
_cell.angle_gamma   90.00
#
_symmetry.space_group_name_H-M   'P 1'
#
loop_
_entity.id
_entity.type
_entity.pdbx_description
1 polymer ?
#
loop_
_entity_poly.entity_id
_entity_poly.type
_entity_poly.pdbx_seq_one_letter_code
_entity_poly.pdbx_strand_id
1 'polypeptide(L)'
;NNYYNNLPTKTYDFSERHMEYATSRTFLNGVKNPNTTTREVGSGGNEFYAIPYLTNGSGAINESEMPFENNEDKISISKIQNKTVTSQVFDTVSFEASDSEENKNIIKNHVKTYGSVAVGIHGAQINSEYYNSSTGAIYCDDADNARCDHAVSIVGWDDNYSITNFNAKHRPTNNGAWIIKNSWGTSVGKNGFMYVSYEDVNIYLQTYGIVKSSDQINYENIYQYDYCGANGTFETDGLNGSPIYLANIFDKKTSGTEYITQVGIYSTEGYTCKVYVNPNGTGKNKSDLKAVKLKTGDSQTFDMVGYHTLEFLNPIRINADSFVVAIEITGSDSDKVSYATELQWDDEWADVEIESGKCFVTTKRFE
;
A
#
# COMPACT_ATOMS: atom_id res chain seq x y z
N ASN A 1 -13.77 25.26 3.09
CA ASN A 1 -14.68 25.22 1.92
C ASN A 1 -14.02 25.51 0.55
N ASN A 2 -12.76 25.96 0.51
CA ASN A 2 -12.09 26.31 -0.75
C ASN A 2 -11.12 25.23 -1.29
N TYR A 3 -10.83 24.18 -0.51
CA TYR A 3 -9.94 23.10 -0.94
C TYR A 3 -10.59 22.14 -1.96
N TYR A 4 -11.90 21.98 -1.92
CA TYR A 4 -12.62 21.06 -2.79
C TYR A 4 -12.94 21.59 -4.19
N ASN A 5 -12.65 22.87 -4.47
CA ASN A 5 -12.94 23.47 -5.79
C ASN A 5 -11.99 23.04 -6.91
N ASN A 6 -10.92 22.30 -6.60
CA ASN A 6 -9.96 21.79 -7.59
C ASN A 6 -9.96 20.25 -7.70
N LEU A 7 -10.93 19.57 -7.09
CA LEU A 7 -11.08 18.13 -7.31
C LEU A 7 -11.42 17.88 -8.79
N PRO A 8 -10.84 16.81 -9.36
CA PRO A 8 -11.19 16.44 -10.74
C PRO A 8 -12.69 16.21 -10.83
N THR A 9 -13.29 16.71 -11.91
CA THR A 9 -14.72 16.54 -12.20
C THR A 9 -15.13 15.09 -12.45
N LYS A 10 -14.16 14.18 -12.50
CA LYS A 10 -14.34 12.75 -12.75
C LYS A 10 -14.52 12.03 -11.42
N THR A 11 -15.68 11.43 -11.23
CA THR A 11 -15.96 10.50 -10.15
C THR A 11 -15.53 9.11 -10.58
N TYR A 12 -14.73 8.45 -9.76
CA TYR A 12 -14.34 7.05 -9.96
C TYR A 12 -15.19 6.17 -9.06
N ASP A 13 -15.58 5.03 -9.62
CA ASP A 13 -16.22 3.94 -8.91
C ASP A 13 -15.45 2.67 -9.28
N PHE A 14 -14.65 2.16 -8.32
CA PHE A 14 -13.76 1.04 -8.55
C PHE A 14 -14.35 -0.24 -7.99
N SER A 15 -14.11 -1.36 -8.68
CA SER A 15 -14.63 -2.65 -8.32
C SER A 15 -13.90 -3.26 -7.12
N GLU A 16 -14.58 -3.30 -5.97
CA GLU A 16 -14.15 -4.06 -4.80
C GLU A 16 -14.13 -5.56 -5.09
N ARG A 17 -15.10 -6.02 -5.89
CA ARG A 17 -15.20 -7.42 -6.29
C ARG A 17 -13.99 -7.87 -7.11
N HIS A 18 -13.50 -7.04 -8.02
CA HIS A 18 -12.29 -7.37 -8.76
C HIS A 18 -11.08 -7.47 -7.85
N MET A 19 -10.90 -6.51 -6.92
CA MET A 19 -9.81 -6.54 -5.96
C MET A 19 -9.88 -7.81 -5.10
N GLU A 20 -11.05 -8.17 -4.60
CA GLU A 20 -11.26 -9.37 -3.80
C GLU A 20 -10.81 -10.63 -4.54
N TYR A 21 -11.27 -10.82 -5.77
CA TYR A 21 -10.94 -12.01 -6.56
C TYR A 21 -9.51 -12.00 -7.08
N ALA A 22 -8.99 -10.85 -7.50
CA ALA A 22 -7.62 -10.73 -8.00
C ALA A 22 -6.56 -10.96 -6.93
N THR A 23 -6.92 -10.81 -5.64
CA THR A 23 -6.03 -11.02 -4.50
C THR A 23 -6.31 -12.31 -3.74
N SER A 24 -7.22 -13.16 -4.20
CA SER A 24 -7.56 -14.45 -3.56
C SER A 24 -6.73 -15.59 -4.12
N ARG A 25 -6.45 -16.60 -3.27
CA ARG A 25 -5.68 -17.80 -3.62
C ARG A 25 -6.34 -18.66 -4.68
N THR A 26 -7.62 -18.92 -4.50
CA THR A 26 -8.39 -19.78 -5.37
C THR A 26 -9.07 -18.97 -6.45
N PHE A 27 -8.36 -18.76 -7.52
CA PHE A 27 -9.08 -18.75 -8.77
C PHE A 27 -9.69 -20.15 -8.95
N LEU A 28 -10.98 -20.20 -9.04
CA LEU A 28 -11.76 -21.15 -9.77
C LEU A 28 -10.98 -22.30 -10.37
N ASN A 29 -11.39 -23.49 -10.02
CA ASN A 29 -10.87 -24.76 -10.53
C ASN A 29 -9.44 -25.12 -10.08
N GLY A 30 -8.96 -24.60 -8.94
CA GLY A 30 -7.67 -24.98 -8.38
C GLY A 30 -6.45 -24.46 -9.15
N VAL A 31 -6.64 -23.50 -10.07
CA VAL A 31 -5.52 -22.80 -10.69
C VAL A 31 -5.04 -21.72 -9.72
N LYS A 32 -3.78 -21.82 -9.31
CA LYS A 32 -3.12 -20.88 -8.42
C LYS A 32 -3.09 -19.49 -9.06
N ASN A 33 -3.54 -18.49 -8.30
CA ASN A 33 -3.36 -17.11 -8.70
C ASN A 33 -1.85 -16.78 -8.63
N PRO A 34 -1.21 -16.30 -9.70
CA PRO A 34 0.17 -15.88 -9.63
C PRO A 34 0.40 -14.70 -8.66
N ASN A 35 -0.64 -13.95 -8.32
CA ASN A 35 -0.62 -12.93 -7.26
C ASN A 35 -1.03 -13.57 -5.93
N THR A 36 -0.31 -14.56 -5.50
CA THR A 36 -0.76 -15.53 -4.53
C THR A 36 -0.90 -14.99 -3.12
N THR A 37 -2.12 -15.03 -2.66
CA THR A 37 -2.41 -15.05 -1.22
C THR A 37 -3.04 -16.41 -0.88
N THR A 38 -3.00 -16.81 0.38
CA THR A 38 -3.74 -17.97 0.85
C THR A 38 -5.22 -17.66 1.11
N ARG A 39 -5.58 -16.38 0.95
CA ARG A 39 -6.91 -15.85 1.23
C ARG A 39 -7.97 -16.40 0.25
N GLU A 40 -9.01 -16.96 0.79
CA GLU A 40 -10.20 -17.36 0.03
C GLU A 40 -11.11 -16.14 -0.23
N VAL A 41 -11.92 -16.19 -1.29
CA VAL A 41 -12.98 -15.21 -1.54
C VAL A 41 -13.94 -15.21 -0.34
N GLY A 42 -14.35 -14.03 0.12
CA GLY A 42 -15.20 -13.87 1.31
C GLY A 42 -14.47 -13.84 2.65
N SER A 43 -13.15 -14.08 2.69
CA SER A 43 -12.38 -14.11 3.94
C SER A 43 -11.95 -12.73 4.46
N GLY A 44 -12.41 -11.64 3.84
CA GLY A 44 -11.97 -10.28 4.17
C GLY A 44 -10.60 -9.95 3.55
N GLY A 45 -9.89 -8.98 4.08
CA GLY A 45 -8.60 -8.53 3.58
C GLY A 45 -8.03 -7.41 4.43
N ASN A 46 -6.86 -6.94 4.05
CA ASN A 46 -6.15 -5.83 4.66
C ASN A 46 -5.30 -5.09 3.61
N GLU A 47 -4.48 -4.17 4.07
CA GLU A 47 -3.58 -3.37 3.23
C GLU A 47 -2.52 -4.19 2.48
N PHE A 48 -2.08 -5.32 3.03
CA PHE A 48 -1.12 -6.23 2.37
C PHE A 48 -1.68 -6.86 1.10
N TYR A 49 -2.98 -6.81 0.88
CA TYR A 49 -3.62 -7.19 -0.37
C TYR A 49 -3.95 -5.98 -1.23
N ALA A 50 -4.44 -4.90 -0.62
CA ALA A 50 -4.92 -3.73 -1.34
C ALA A 50 -3.76 -2.94 -1.98
N ILE A 51 -2.66 -2.69 -1.26
CA ILE A 51 -1.54 -1.92 -1.77
C ILE A 51 -0.88 -2.62 -2.97
N PRO A 52 -0.46 -3.90 -2.89
CA PRO A 52 0.07 -4.61 -4.06
C PRO A 52 -0.89 -4.61 -5.26
N TYR A 53 -2.16 -4.89 -5.05
CA TYR A 53 -3.17 -4.85 -6.10
C TYR A 53 -3.20 -3.50 -6.83
N LEU A 54 -3.11 -2.41 -6.10
CA LEU A 54 -3.15 -1.06 -6.65
C LEU A 54 -1.82 -0.62 -7.29
N THR A 55 -0.70 -1.24 -6.93
CA THR A 55 0.65 -0.81 -7.36
C THR A 55 1.29 -1.73 -8.40
N ASN A 56 0.89 -3.01 -8.47
CA ASN A 56 1.51 -4.03 -9.31
C ASN A 56 0.88 -4.18 -10.72
N GLY A 57 -0.06 -3.30 -11.08
CA GLY A 57 -0.74 -3.34 -12.38
C GLY A 57 -1.94 -4.29 -12.44
N SER A 58 -2.38 -4.85 -11.31
CA SER A 58 -3.59 -5.70 -11.26
C SER A 58 -4.89 -4.88 -11.22
N GLY A 59 -4.86 -3.65 -10.72
CA GLY A 59 -6.02 -2.75 -10.56
C GLY A 59 -5.58 -1.30 -10.32
N ALA A 60 -6.51 -0.39 -10.05
CA ALA A 60 -7.96 -0.55 -9.95
C ALA A 60 -8.66 -0.58 -11.31
N ILE A 61 -9.75 -1.33 -11.40
CA ILE A 61 -10.65 -1.33 -12.57
C ILE A 61 -11.98 -0.64 -12.22
N ASN A 62 -12.75 -0.21 -13.24
CA ASN A 62 -14.06 0.35 -13.00
C ASN A 62 -15.06 -0.69 -12.48
N GLU A 63 -15.96 -0.27 -11.60
CA GLU A 63 -17.06 -1.07 -11.07
C GLU A 63 -17.93 -1.67 -12.20
N SER A 64 -18.17 -0.90 -13.27
CA SER A 64 -18.95 -1.37 -14.43
C SER A 64 -18.36 -2.58 -15.16
N GLU A 65 -17.07 -2.85 -15.02
CA GLU A 65 -16.42 -4.02 -15.64
C GLU A 65 -16.56 -5.30 -14.80
N MET A 66 -16.73 -5.16 -13.49
CA MET A 66 -16.96 -6.28 -12.58
C MET A 66 -17.79 -5.77 -11.38
N PRO A 67 -19.11 -5.57 -11.56
CA PRO A 67 -20.00 -5.00 -10.56
C PRO A 67 -20.03 -5.82 -9.27
N PHE A 68 -20.15 -5.11 -8.14
CA PHE A 68 -20.36 -5.73 -6.85
C PHE A 68 -21.68 -6.50 -6.86
N GLU A 69 -21.63 -7.78 -6.57
CA GLU A 69 -22.78 -8.64 -6.37
C GLU A 69 -22.62 -9.34 -5.03
N ASN A 70 -23.66 -9.36 -4.25
CA ASN A 70 -23.64 -9.98 -2.93
C ASN A 70 -23.77 -11.52 -3.05
N ASN A 71 -22.86 -12.11 -3.84
CA ASN A 71 -22.75 -13.55 -4.01
C ASN A 71 -21.26 -13.92 -4.13
N GLU A 72 -20.92 -15.10 -3.63
CA GLU A 72 -19.59 -15.70 -3.70
C GLU A 72 -19.46 -16.64 -4.91
N ASP A 73 -20.09 -16.31 -6.03
CA ASP A 73 -20.09 -17.14 -7.21
C ASP A 73 -18.66 -17.33 -7.76
N LYS A 74 -18.38 -18.56 -8.14
CA LYS A 74 -17.12 -18.89 -8.82
C LYS A 74 -17.02 -18.12 -10.14
N ILE A 75 -16.08 -17.18 -10.22
CA ILE A 75 -15.83 -16.37 -11.40
C ILE A 75 -14.68 -16.97 -12.21
N SER A 76 -14.78 -17.01 -13.53
CA SER A 76 -13.71 -17.57 -14.37
C SER A 76 -12.48 -16.65 -14.39
N ILE A 77 -11.27 -17.23 -14.40
CA ILE A 77 -9.99 -16.48 -14.46
C ILE A 77 -10.02 -15.44 -15.59
N SER A 78 -10.58 -15.79 -16.75
CA SER A 78 -10.69 -14.86 -17.88
C SER A 78 -11.57 -13.63 -17.59
N LYS A 79 -12.46 -13.68 -16.62
CA LYS A 79 -13.26 -12.52 -16.18
C LYS A 79 -12.49 -11.59 -15.24
N ILE A 80 -11.48 -12.13 -14.57
CA ILE A 80 -10.63 -11.36 -13.65
C ILE A 80 -9.40 -10.83 -14.42
N GLN A 81 -8.71 -11.70 -15.13
CA GLN A 81 -7.62 -11.32 -16.02
C GLN A 81 -8.16 -10.54 -17.24
N ASN A 82 -7.32 -9.85 -17.96
CA ASN A 82 -7.66 -9.08 -19.16
C ASN A 82 -8.65 -7.92 -18.92
N LYS A 83 -8.70 -7.39 -17.71
CA LYS A 83 -9.40 -6.15 -17.41
C LYS A 83 -8.50 -4.94 -17.68
N THR A 84 -9.12 -3.83 -18.07
CA THR A 84 -8.38 -2.60 -18.28
C THR A 84 -8.17 -1.90 -16.94
N VAL A 85 -6.93 -1.78 -16.51
CA VAL A 85 -6.60 -0.99 -15.31
C VAL A 85 -6.96 0.47 -15.60
N THR A 86 -7.87 1.00 -14.80
CA THR A 86 -8.38 2.36 -14.94
C THR A 86 -7.54 3.38 -14.21
N SER A 87 -7.00 2.99 -13.06
CA SER A 87 -6.11 3.81 -12.25
C SER A 87 -5.10 2.95 -11.54
N GLN A 88 -3.88 3.46 -11.39
CA GLN A 88 -2.81 2.81 -10.66
C GLN A 88 -2.24 3.77 -9.63
N VAL A 89 -1.82 3.19 -8.50
CA VAL A 89 -1.11 3.89 -7.43
C VAL A 89 0.39 3.78 -7.67
N PHE A 90 1.09 4.89 -7.51
CA PHE A 90 2.54 5.03 -7.70
C PHE A 90 3.26 5.43 -6.42
N ASP A 91 2.51 5.90 -5.40
CA ASP A 91 3.12 6.33 -4.16
C ASP A 91 2.10 6.23 -3.02
N THR A 92 2.51 5.61 -1.90
CA THR A 92 1.72 5.44 -0.69
C THR A 92 2.53 5.79 0.53
N VAL A 93 1.84 6.04 1.65
CA VAL A 93 2.47 6.18 2.96
C VAL A 93 1.70 5.40 4.01
N SER A 94 2.42 4.86 4.99
CA SER A 94 1.87 4.35 6.24
C SER A 94 2.13 5.36 7.34
N PHE A 95 1.17 5.54 8.24
CA PHE A 95 1.30 6.44 9.37
C PHE A 95 1.61 5.65 10.64
N GLU A 96 2.21 6.30 11.62
CA GLU A 96 2.53 5.66 12.90
C GLU A 96 1.26 5.22 13.63
N ALA A 97 1.37 4.10 14.37
CA ALA A 97 0.32 3.62 15.27
C ALA A 97 0.34 4.42 16.59
N SER A 98 0.10 5.73 16.50
CA SER A 98 0.24 6.67 17.61
C SER A 98 -0.83 7.76 17.57
N ASP A 99 -1.40 8.08 18.74
CA ASP A 99 -2.30 9.21 18.96
C ASP A 99 -1.56 10.53 19.25
N SER A 100 -0.27 10.60 18.99
CA SER A 100 0.53 11.81 19.19
C SER A 100 -0.01 12.99 18.37
N GLU A 101 0.16 14.21 18.87
CA GLU A 101 -0.23 15.42 18.15
C GLU A 101 0.53 15.56 16.82
N GLU A 102 1.76 15.08 16.77
CA GLU A 102 2.56 15.07 15.54
C GLU A 102 1.92 14.17 14.49
N ASN A 103 1.62 12.91 14.81
CA ASN A 103 0.98 11.97 13.88
C ASN A 103 -0.41 12.47 13.44
N LYS A 104 -1.23 12.99 14.36
CA LYS A 104 -2.52 13.61 14.01
C LYS A 104 -2.36 14.74 13.00
N ASN A 105 -1.35 15.59 13.17
CA ASN A 105 -1.07 16.68 12.23
C ASN A 105 -0.59 16.18 10.87
N ILE A 106 0.22 15.12 10.83
CA ILE A 106 0.65 14.48 9.59
C ILE A 106 -0.56 13.92 8.84
N ILE A 107 -1.45 13.17 9.51
CA ILE A 107 -2.69 12.64 8.92
C ILE A 107 -3.60 13.79 8.43
N LYS A 108 -3.81 14.84 9.23
CA LYS A 108 -4.60 16.02 8.81
C LYS A 108 -4.02 16.70 7.56
N ASN A 109 -2.70 16.83 7.49
CA ASN A 109 -2.02 17.40 6.32
C ASN A 109 -2.17 16.49 5.10
N HIS A 110 -2.10 15.17 5.28
CA HIS A 110 -2.35 14.21 4.19
C HIS A 110 -3.78 14.37 3.65
N VAL A 111 -4.79 14.37 4.53
CA VAL A 111 -6.19 14.55 4.13
C VAL A 111 -6.41 15.87 3.38
N LYS A 112 -5.74 16.95 3.77
CA LYS A 112 -5.80 18.23 3.06
C LYS A 112 -5.17 18.20 1.67
N THR A 113 -4.05 17.49 1.53
CA THR A 113 -3.18 17.56 0.35
C THR A 113 -3.56 16.52 -0.69
N TYR A 114 -3.84 15.30 -0.23
CA TYR A 114 -4.02 14.13 -1.11
C TYR A 114 -5.42 13.53 -1.05
N GLY A 115 -6.18 13.82 0.00
CA GLY A 115 -7.53 13.29 0.19
C GLY A 115 -7.63 12.32 1.37
N SER A 116 -8.49 11.30 1.25
CA SER A 116 -8.79 10.40 2.36
C SER A 116 -7.60 9.53 2.77
N VAL A 117 -7.64 9.09 4.02
CA VAL A 117 -6.71 8.12 4.60
C VAL A 117 -7.49 6.86 4.96
N ALA A 118 -7.05 5.71 4.48
CA ALA A 118 -7.63 4.42 4.86
C ALA A 118 -7.22 4.06 6.28
N VAL A 119 -8.17 3.62 7.11
CA VAL A 119 -7.91 3.23 8.49
C VAL A 119 -8.70 1.99 8.87
N GLY A 120 -8.16 1.25 9.82
CA GLY A 120 -8.89 0.16 10.47
C GLY A 120 -9.63 0.66 11.72
N ILE A 121 -10.82 0.11 11.94
CA ILE A 121 -11.58 0.26 13.19
C ILE A 121 -12.10 -1.09 13.65
N HIS A 122 -12.56 -1.19 14.89
CA HIS A 122 -13.30 -2.37 15.33
C HIS A 122 -14.80 -2.22 15.00
N GLY A 123 -15.23 -2.84 13.87
CA GLY A 123 -16.58 -2.67 13.32
C GLY A 123 -17.70 -3.13 14.25
N ALA A 124 -17.49 -4.16 15.08
CA ALA A 124 -18.49 -4.61 16.05
C ALA A 124 -18.86 -3.55 17.10
N GLN A 125 -18.00 -2.56 17.33
CA GLN A 125 -18.26 -1.46 18.26
C GLN A 125 -19.41 -0.55 17.81
N ILE A 126 -19.73 -0.52 16.52
CA ILE A 126 -20.83 0.31 15.97
C ILE A 126 -22.21 -0.08 16.54
N ASN A 127 -22.34 -1.26 17.11
CA ASN A 127 -23.59 -1.72 17.76
C ASN A 127 -23.41 -1.99 19.27
N SER A 128 -22.38 -1.41 19.89
CA SER A 128 -22.01 -1.64 21.27
C SER A 128 -22.16 -0.41 22.16
N GLU A 129 -21.75 -0.50 23.42
CA GLU A 129 -21.70 0.61 24.37
C GLU A 129 -20.65 1.68 24.03
N TYR A 130 -19.71 1.39 23.11
CA TYR A 130 -18.74 2.35 22.60
C TYR A 130 -19.31 3.30 21.52
N TYR A 131 -20.54 3.04 21.06
CA TYR A 131 -21.20 3.82 20.02
C TYR A 131 -22.38 4.64 20.55
N ASN A 132 -22.45 5.89 20.13
CA ASN A 132 -23.61 6.75 20.33
C ASN A 132 -24.39 6.89 19.01
N SER A 133 -25.47 6.16 18.84
CA SER A 133 -26.28 6.17 17.61
C SER A 133 -26.94 7.52 17.31
N SER A 134 -27.18 8.34 18.34
CA SER A 134 -27.81 9.66 18.16
C SER A 134 -26.85 10.68 17.53
N THR A 135 -25.57 10.54 17.72
CA THR A 135 -24.52 11.43 17.20
C THR A 135 -23.64 10.80 16.12
N GLY A 136 -23.64 9.46 16.01
CA GLY A 136 -22.74 8.70 15.15
C GLY A 136 -21.30 8.64 15.68
N ALA A 137 -21.10 8.83 16.99
CA ALA A 137 -19.79 8.89 17.61
C ALA A 137 -19.34 7.54 18.17
N ILE A 138 -18.06 7.23 17.98
CA ILE A 138 -17.38 6.00 18.45
C ILE A 138 -16.20 6.41 19.31
N TYR A 139 -16.07 5.78 20.47
CA TYR A 139 -14.85 5.81 21.28
C TYR A 139 -14.69 4.52 22.04
N CYS A 140 -13.58 3.81 21.77
CA CYS A 140 -13.16 2.64 22.51
C CYS A 140 -11.91 2.96 23.33
N ASP A 141 -11.97 2.64 24.61
CA ASP A 141 -10.87 2.75 25.60
C ASP A 141 -10.33 1.39 26.03
N ASP A 142 -10.79 0.29 25.43
CA ASP A 142 -10.37 -1.08 25.74
C ASP A 142 -9.12 -1.46 24.96
N ALA A 143 -7.96 -1.06 25.47
CA ALA A 143 -6.67 -1.33 24.85
C ALA A 143 -6.30 -2.82 24.84
N ASP A 144 -6.80 -3.61 25.78
CA ASP A 144 -6.51 -5.05 25.87
C ASP A 144 -7.19 -5.84 24.75
N ASN A 145 -8.25 -5.29 24.16
CA ASN A 145 -8.98 -5.86 23.03
C ASN A 145 -8.90 -4.99 21.77
N ALA A 146 -7.89 -4.13 21.68
CA ALA A 146 -7.68 -3.28 20.50
C ALA A 146 -7.44 -4.14 19.24
N ARG A 147 -8.22 -3.86 18.19
CA ARG A 147 -8.13 -4.58 16.91
C ARG A 147 -8.74 -3.82 15.75
N CYS A 148 -8.33 -4.19 14.55
CA CYS A 148 -8.95 -3.73 13.30
C CYS A 148 -9.58 -4.92 12.59
N ASP A 149 -10.90 -4.87 12.42
CA ASP A 149 -11.67 -5.88 11.67
C ASP A 149 -12.62 -5.26 10.63
N HIS A 150 -12.54 -3.93 10.46
CA HIS A 150 -13.32 -3.18 9.49
C HIS A 150 -12.53 -1.98 8.96
N ALA A 151 -12.44 -1.87 7.63
CA ALA A 151 -11.76 -0.76 6.97
C ALA A 151 -12.74 0.38 6.65
N VAL A 152 -12.33 1.62 6.94
CA VAL A 152 -13.05 2.85 6.64
C VAL A 152 -12.08 3.93 6.15
N SER A 153 -12.59 5.11 5.79
CA SER A 153 -11.74 6.21 5.33
C SER A 153 -11.91 7.45 6.20
N ILE A 154 -10.81 7.98 6.76
CA ILE A 154 -10.79 9.35 7.30
C ILE A 154 -10.95 10.31 6.13
N VAL A 155 -11.96 11.17 6.18
CA VAL A 155 -12.25 12.17 5.15
C VAL A 155 -12.21 13.60 5.71
N GLY A 156 -11.98 13.75 7.02
CA GLY A 156 -11.89 15.02 7.70
C GLY A 156 -11.73 14.86 9.20
N TRP A 157 -11.89 15.96 9.92
CA TRP A 157 -11.82 15.98 11.39
C TRP A 157 -12.55 17.20 11.95
N ASP A 158 -12.81 17.16 13.25
CA ASP A 158 -13.33 18.28 14.03
C ASP A 158 -12.61 18.33 15.38
N ASP A 159 -11.69 19.30 15.54
CA ASP A 159 -10.89 19.47 16.76
C ASP A 159 -11.75 19.89 17.97
N ASN A 160 -12.96 20.40 17.74
CA ASN A 160 -13.90 20.83 18.77
C ASN A 160 -15.04 19.84 19.01
N TYR A 161 -14.99 18.65 18.39
CA TYR A 161 -16.05 17.65 18.58
C TYR A 161 -16.14 17.28 20.05
N SER A 162 -17.27 17.63 20.67
CA SER A 162 -17.43 17.55 22.13
C SER A 162 -17.41 16.10 22.64
N ILE A 163 -16.71 15.89 23.76
CA ILE A 163 -16.75 14.62 24.52
C ILE A 163 -18.18 14.19 24.88
N THR A 164 -19.12 15.14 25.00
CA THR A 164 -20.50 14.84 25.32
C THR A 164 -21.28 14.18 24.20
N ASN A 165 -20.74 14.17 22.98
CA ASN A 165 -21.32 13.48 21.83
C ASN A 165 -21.05 11.97 21.86
N PHE A 166 -20.07 11.51 22.62
CA PHE A 166 -19.78 10.10 22.78
C PHE A 166 -20.73 9.43 23.80
N ASN A 167 -20.76 8.11 23.83
CA ASN A 167 -21.59 7.37 24.76
C ASN A 167 -21.24 7.74 26.21
N ALA A 168 -22.25 7.89 27.07
CA ALA A 168 -22.03 8.34 28.45
C ALA A 168 -21.19 7.36 29.30
N LYS A 169 -21.15 6.07 28.93
CA LYS A 169 -20.36 5.07 29.61
C LYS A 169 -18.88 5.11 29.22
N HIS A 170 -18.60 5.51 27.97
CA HIS A 170 -17.26 5.58 27.41
C HIS A 170 -17.09 6.96 26.78
N ARG A 171 -16.37 7.85 27.44
CA ARG A 171 -16.10 9.21 26.98
C ARG A 171 -14.60 9.47 26.92
N PRO A 172 -14.11 10.03 25.80
CA PRO A 172 -12.71 10.48 25.76
C PRO A 172 -12.46 11.60 26.77
N THR A 173 -11.20 11.84 27.06
CA THR A 173 -10.77 12.88 27.99
C THR A 173 -10.80 14.27 27.34
N ASN A 174 -10.48 14.34 26.06
CA ASN A 174 -10.37 15.58 25.29
C ASN A 174 -11.37 15.60 24.13
N ASN A 175 -11.75 16.82 23.73
CA ASN A 175 -12.51 17.04 22.50
C ASN A 175 -11.67 16.65 21.28
N GLY A 176 -12.34 16.32 20.20
CA GLY A 176 -11.75 16.05 18.90
C GLY A 176 -12.13 14.68 18.36
N ALA A 177 -12.40 14.65 17.06
CA ALA A 177 -12.74 13.43 16.37
C ALA A 177 -12.29 13.45 14.90
N TRP A 178 -11.95 12.29 14.41
CA TRP A 178 -11.88 12.00 12.98
C TRP A 178 -13.29 11.85 12.41
N ILE A 179 -13.51 12.39 11.22
CA ILE A 179 -14.72 12.16 10.44
C ILE A 179 -14.39 11.02 9.46
N ILE A 180 -15.07 9.89 9.63
CA ILE A 180 -14.88 8.73 8.78
C ILE A 180 -16.06 8.51 7.83
N LYS A 181 -15.79 8.06 6.61
CA LYS A 181 -16.78 7.54 5.67
C LYS A 181 -16.81 6.02 5.77
N ASN A 182 -17.98 5.47 6.05
CA ASN A 182 -18.22 4.02 6.10
C ASN A 182 -18.79 3.51 4.77
N SER A 183 -18.71 2.19 4.55
CA SER A 183 -19.23 1.49 3.37
C SER A 183 -20.62 0.83 3.56
N TRP A 184 -21.28 1.03 4.69
CA TRP A 184 -22.58 0.39 5.02
C TRP A 184 -23.80 1.19 4.61
N GLY A 185 -23.65 2.11 3.66
CA GLY A 185 -24.73 2.97 3.16
C GLY A 185 -25.08 4.13 4.09
N THR A 186 -26.03 4.93 3.66
CA THR A 186 -26.40 6.20 4.32
C THR A 186 -27.28 6.03 5.56
N SER A 187 -27.77 4.82 5.83
CA SER A 187 -28.59 4.53 7.01
C SER A 187 -27.79 4.35 8.31
N VAL A 188 -26.46 4.15 8.20
CA VAL A 188 -25.56 3.99 9.34
C VAL A 188 -24.84 5.30 9.62
N GLY A 189 -24.69 5.64 10.88
CA GLY A 189 -24.08 6.91 11.30
C GLY A 189 -24.91 8.12 10.93
N LYS A 190 -24.25 9.18 10.48
CA LYS A 190 -24.84 10.41 9.96
C LYS A 190 -24.70 10.44 8.44
N ASN A 191 -25.67 9.90 7.72
CA ASN A 191 -25.65 9.78 6.26
C ASN A 191 -24.41 9.00 5.74
N GLY A 192 -24.01 7.93 6.43
CA GLY A 192 -22.83 7.11 6.09
C GLY A 192 -21.52 7.61 6.69
N PHE A 193 -21.54 8.72 7.46
CA PHE A 193 -20.37 9.25 8.16
C PHE A 193 -20.48 8.99 9.66
N MET A 194 -19.35 8.82 10.32
CA MET A 194 -19.24 8.67 11.76
C MET A 194 -18.08 9.49 12.31
N TYR A 195 -18.05 9.65 13.62
CA TYR A 195 -17.02 10.42 14.34
C TYR A 195 -16.30 9.49 15.29
N VAL A 196 -15.00 9.27 15.04
CA VAL A 196 -14.15 8.44 15.90
C VAL A 196 -13.25 9.36 16.73
N SER A 197 -13.26 9.19 18.06
CA SER A 197 -12.39 9.99 18.93
C SER A 197 -10.94 9.91 18.52
N TYR A 198 -10.18 11.00 18.69
CA TYR A 198 -8.71 10.97 18.57
C TYR A 198 -8.04 10.04 19.59
N GLU A 199 -8.73 9.71 20.69
CA GLU A 199 -8.25 8.83 21.74
C GLU A 199 -8.70 7.35 21.57
N ASP A 200 -9.35 7.01 20.44
CA ASP A 200 -9.80 5.63 20.17
C ASP A 200 -8.58 4.71 19.95
N VAL A 201 -8.54 3.60 20.68
CA VAL A 201 -7.38 2.69 20.70
C VAL A 201 -7.20 1.90 19.40
N ASN A 202 -8.19 1.89 18.51
CA ASN A 202 -8.12 1.11 17.26
C ASN A 202 -7.69 1.94 16.05
N ILE A 203 -8.04 3.25 16.02
CA ILE A 203 -8.01 4.08 14.80
C ILE A 203 -6.62 4.26 14.18
N TYR A 204 -5.55 4.05 14.96
CA TYR A 204 -4.17 4.21 14.48
C TYR A 204 -3.45 2.89 14.20
N LEU A 205 -4.07 1.73 14.49
CA LEU A 205 -3.42 0.43 14.34
C LEU A 205 -3.07 0.10 12.88
N GLN A 206 -3.89 0.57 11.94
CA GLN A 206 -3.70 0.40 10.50
C GLN A 206 -4.14 1.67 9.80
N THR A 207 -3.18 2.44 9.29
CA THR A 207 -3.44 3.77 8.73
C THR A 207 -2.57 4.01 7.50
N TYR A 208 -3.20 4.19 6.32
CA TYR A 208 -2.53 4.26 5.01
C TYR A 208 -3.08 5.40 4.16
N GLY A 209 -2.19 6.08 3.46
CA GLY A 209 -2.53 7.15 2.52
C GLY A 209 -1.98 6.89 1.12
N ILE A 210 -2.74 7.32 0.10
CA ILE A 210 -2.27 7.37 -1.28
C ILE A 210 -1.73 8.76 -1.55
N VAL A 211 -0.48 8.85 -1.98
CA VAL A 211 0.20 10.12 -2.30
C VAL A 211 0.11 10.41 -3.80
N LYS A 212 0.24 9.37 -4.63
CA LYS A 212 0.21 9.53 -6.09
C LYS A 212 -0.53 8.38 -6.75
N SER A 213 -1.50 8.73 -7.59
CA SER A 213 -2.18 7.80 -8.49
C SER A 213 -2.35 8.44 -9.87
N SER A 214 -2.59 7.64 -10.89
CA SER A 214 -2.85 8.12 -12.25
C SER A 214 -3.78 7.18 -13.01
N ASP A 215 -4.65 7.76 -13.83
CA ASP A 215 -5.42 7.06 -14.87
C ASP A 215 -4.67 7.01 -16.22
N GLN A 216 -3.51 7.67 -16.30
CA GLN A 216 -2.60 7.61 -17.44
C GLN A 216 -1.47 6.64 -17.16
N ILE A 217 -1.65 5.39 -17.59
CA ILE A 217 -0.66 4.33 -17.41
C ILE A 217 0.25 4.34 -18.64
N ASN A 218 1.50 4.75 -18.46
CA ASN A 218 2.46 4.99 -19.52
C ASN A 218 3.53 3.88 -19.63
N TYR A 219 3.17 2.63 -19.33
CA TYR A 219 4.03 1.45 -19.52
C TYR A 219 3.22 0.27 -20.04
N GLU A 220 3.90 -0.67 -20.71
CA GLU A 220 3.29 -1.88 -21.26
C GLU A 220 3.58 -3.12 -20.39
N ASN A 221 4.73 -3.14 -19.74
CA ASN A 221 5.19 -4.27 -18.93
C ASN A 221 5.58 -3.84 -17.53
N ILE A 222 5.20 -4.67 -16.54
CA ILE A 222 5.75 -4.65 -15.19
C ILE A 222 6.55 -5.93 -14.99
N TYR A 223 7.76 -5.78 -14.46
CA TYR A 223 8.65 -6.85 -14.05
C TYR A 223 8.69 -6.87 -12.53
N GLN A 224 8.30 -7.97 -11.91
CA GLN A 224 8.21 -8.09 -10.47
C GLN A 224 8.30 -9.55 -10.05
N TYR A 225 8.71 -9.77 -8.81
CA TYR A 225 8.65 -11.04 -8.09
C TYR A 225 7.80 -10.92 -6.83
N ASP A 226 7.67 -9.72 -6.28
CA ASP A 226 7.00 -9.41 -5.00
C ASP A 226 5.50 -9.17 -5.22
N TYR A 227 4.77 -10.22 -5.59
CA TYR A 227 3.34 -10.11 -5.93
C TYR A 227 2.44 -9.80 -4.74
N CYS A 228 2.86 -10.22 -3.53
CA CYS A 228 2.19 -9.90 -2.27
C CYS A 228 2.73 -8.62 -1.62
N GLY A 229 3.63 -7.91 -2.29
CA GLY A 229 4.24 -6.68 -1.79
C GLY A 229 5.15 -6.88 -0.58
N ALA A 230 5.30 -5.84 0.22
CA ALA A 230 6.11 -5.88 1.43
C ALA A 230 5.27 -6.38 2.61
N ASN A 231 5.30 -7.68 2.86
CA ASN A 231 4.63 -8.30 3.99
C ASN A 231 5.58 -8.65 5.14
N GLY A 232 6.84 -8.27 5.04
CA GLY A 232 7.85 -8.44 6.07
C GLY A 232 9.01 -7.46 5.93
N THR A 233 9.85 -7.40 6.94
CA THR A 233 11.08 -6.61 6.96
C THR A 233 12.25 -7.41 7.50
N PHE A 234 13.42 -7.21 6.90
CA PHE A 234 14.70 -7.65 7.47
C PHE A 234 15.51 -6.46 7.93
N GLU A 235 16.17 -6.60 9.07
CA GLU A 235 17.12 -5.63 9.59
C GLU A 235 18.54 -6.22 9.54
N THR A 236 19.49 -5.40 9.13
CA THR A 236 20.91 -5.74 9.17
C THR A 236 21.63 -4.86 10.18
N ASP A 237 22.51 -5.46 10.99
CA ASP A 237 23.31 -4.79 12.01
C ASP A 237 24.78 -4.65 11.63
N GLY A 238 25.49 -3.78 12.31
CA GLY A 238 26.96 -3.68 12.24
C GLY A 238 27.48 -3.12 10.93
N LEU A 239 26.68 -2.33 10.23
CA LEU A 239 27.02 -1.79 8.91
C LEU A 239 27.99 -0.60 8.97
N ASN A 240 28.12 0.09 10.13
CA ASN A 240 28.99 1.26 10.32
C ASN A 240 28.82 2.31 9.20
N GLY A 241 27.57 2.62 8.84
CA GLY A 241 27.23 3.55 7.76
C GLY A 241 27.36 2.99 6.34
N SER A 242 27.67 1.71 6.21
CA SER A 242 27.75 1.06 4.89
C SER A 242 26.35 0.76 4.36
N PRO A 243 26.09 0.96 3.05
CA PRO A 243 24.81 0.62 2.45
C PRO A 243 24.64 -0.89 2.30
N ILE A 244 23.39 -1.33 2.16
CA ILE A 244 23.05 -2.64 1.59
C ILE A 244 22.66 -2.48 0.12
N TYR A 245 22.77 -3.56 -0.62
CA TYR A 245 22.44 -3.65 -2.05
C TYR A 245 21.46 -4.78 -2.27
N LEU A 246 20.32 -4.44 -2.86
CA LEU A 246 19.28 -5.37 -3.30
C LEU A 246 19.33 -5.42 -4.82
N ALA A 247 19.22 -6.60 -5.42
CA ALA A 247 19.21 -6.71 -6.88
C ALA A 247 18.26 -7.82 -7.35
N ASN A 248 17.49 -7.52 -8.40
CA ASN A 248 16.63 -8.47 -9.10
C ASN A 248 17.09 -8.63 -10.55
N ILE A 249 17.11 -9.89 -11.02
CA ILE A 249 17.35 -10.26 -12.41
C ILE A 249 16.00 -10.56 -13.06
N PHE A 250 15.70 -9.89 -14.15
CA PHE A 250 14.48 -10.10 -14.92
C PHE A 250 14.79 -10.62 -16.31
N ASP A 251 13.95 -11.54 -16.80
CA ASP A 251 13.96 -11.98 -18.18
C ASP A 251 12.99 -11.12 -18.99
N LYS A 252 13.43 -10.66 -20.16
CA LYS A 252 12.66 -9.79 -21.02
C LYS A 252 11.39 -10.48 -21.50
N LYS A 253 10.24 -9.80 -21.39
CA LYS A 253 8.91 -10.36 -21.70
C LYS A 253 8.59 -10.40 -23.18
N THR A 254 9.17 -9.50 -23.99
CA THR A 254 8.88 -9.40 -25.42
C THR A 254 10.17 -9.50 -26.26
N SER A 255 10.05 -9.88 -27.51
CA SER A 255 11.14 -9.86 -28.47
C SER A 255 11.41 -8.44 -29.03
N GLY A 256 10.52 -7.49 -28.78
CA GLY A 256 10.62 -6.11 -29.24
C GLY A 256 11.64 -5.27 -28.48
N THR A 257 11.75 -4.00 -28.81
CA THR A 257 12.57 -3.05 -28.04
C THR A 257 11.83 -2.61 -26.79
N GLU A 258 12.45 -2.80 -25.62
CA GLU A 258 11.92 -2.39 -24.34
C GLU A 258 12.84 -1.38 -23.65
N TYR A 259 12.24 -0.52 -22.82
CA TYR A 259 12.95 0.48 -22.03
C TYR A 259 12.45 0.43 -20.59
N ILE A 260 13.38 0.50 -19.64
CA ILE A 260 13.09 0.69 -18.23
C ILE A 260 12.89 2.18 -18.01
N THR A 261 11.73 2.58 -17.47
CA THR A 261 11.37 3.97 -17.25
C THR A 261 11.26 4.34 -15.76
N GLN A 262 11.04 3.33 -14.92
CA GLN A 262 10.81 3.53 -13.49
C GLN A 262 11.05 2.23 -12.71
N VAL A 263 11.19 2.35 -11.41
CA VAL A 263 11.29 1.22 -10.47
C VAL A 263 10.42 1.49 -9.24
N GLY A 264 9.66 0.47 -8.81
CA GLY A 264 8.90 0.49 -7.57
C GLY A 264 9.72 -0.10 -6.42
N ILE A 265 9.63 0.50 -5.25
CA ILE A 265 10.26 0.02 -4.02
C ILE A 265 9.33 0.23 -2.83
N TYR A 266 9.50 -0.56 -1.78
CA TYR A 266 8.89 -0.32 -0.47
C TYR A 266 9.93 0.24 0.49
N SER A 267 9.66 1.40 1.10
CA SER A 267 10.45 1.92 2.22
C SER A 267 9.94 1.35 3.54
N THR A 268 10.86 1.10 4.46
CA THR A 268 10.53 0.58 5.81
C THR A 268 10.54 1.67 6.86
N GLU A 269 11.43 2.62 6.73
CA GLU A 269 11.58 3.85 7.52
C GLU A 269 12.47 4.79 6.74
N GLY A 270 12.86 5.92 7.33
CA GLY A 270 13.74 6.90 6.69
C GLY A 270 15.02 6.27 6.15
N TYR A 271 15.10 6.14 4.83
CA TYR A 271 16.32 5.74 4.16
C TYR A 271 16.52 6.49 2.84
N THR A 272 17.78 6.51 2.39
CA THR A 272 18.14 7.03 1.08
C THR A 272 18.46 5.86 0.14
N CYS A 273 17.89 5.89 -1.06
CA CYS A 273 18.18 4.90 -2.09
C CYS A 273 18.80 5.51 -3.34
N LYS A 274 19.62 4.69 -4.03
CA LYS A 274 20.09 4.92 -5.40
C LYS A 274 19.79 3.69 -6.25
N VAL A 275 19.47 3.94 -7.51
CA VAL A 275 19.13 2.89 -8.46
C VAL A 275 20.29 2.65 -9.41
N TYR A 276 20.52 1.38 -9.73
CA TYR A 276 21.51 0.91 -10.71
C TYR A 276 20.84 -0.07 -11.67
N VAL A 277 21.26 -0.07 -12.92
CA VAL A 277 20.76 -0.98 -13.95
C VAL A 277 21.92 -1.59 -14.73
N ASN A 278 21.82 -2.88 -15.02
CA ASN A 278 22.55 -3.54 -16.08
C ASN A 278 21.58 -3.96 -17.20
N PRO A 279 21.51 -3.24 -18.31
CA PRO A 279 20.59 -3.59 -19.42
C PRO A 279 21.15 -4.65 -20.37
N ASN A 280 22.36 -5.18 -20.12
CA ASN A 280 23.13 -6.02 -21.04
C ASN A 280 23.27 -7.48 -20.59
N GLY A 281 22.45 -7.92 -19.64
CA GLY A 281 22.47 -9.30 -19.12
C GLY A 281 22.38 -9.40 -17.62
N THR A 282 22.80 -10.53 -17.08
CA THR A 282 22.61 -10.91 -15.66
C THR A 282 23.78 -10.53 -14.75
N GLY A 283 24.80 -9.85 -15.26
CA GLY A 283 25.96 -9.41 -14.48
C GLY A 283 25.56 -8.41 -13.39
N LYS A 284 26.05 -8.61 -12.17
CA LYS A 284 25.74 -7.82 -10.97
C LYS A 284 26.94 -7.08 -10.39
N ASN A 285 28.11 -7.20 -11.03
CA ASN A 285 29.33 -6.57 -10.55
C ASN A 285 29.30 -5.05 -10.75
N LYS A 286 30.12 -4.34 -10.01
CA LYS A 286 30.29 -2.89 -10.12
C LYS A 286 30.57 -2.40 -11.55
N SER A 287 31.24 -3.21 -12.38
CA SER A 287 31.50 -2.87 -13.78
C SER A 287 30.25 -2.97 -14.67
N ASP A 288 29.33 -3.86 -14.32
CA ASP A 288 28.13 -4.15 -15.10
C ASP A 288 27.00 -3.16 -14.79
N LEU A 289 26.81 -2.85 -13.50
CA LEU A 289 25.76 -1.97 -12.98
C LEU A 289 26.13 -0.50 -13.13
N LYS A 290 25.27 0.27 -13.74
CA LYS A 290 25.42 1.72 -13.92
C LYS A 290 24.37 2.46 -13.12
N ALA A 291 24.80 3.51 -12.40
CA ALA A 291 23.90 4.38 -11.67
C ALA A 291 22.91 5.06 -12.61
N VAL A 292 21.66 5.09 -12.18
CA VAL A 292 20.56 5.71 -12.90
C VAL A 292 20.29 7.09 -12.30
N LYS A 293 20.08 8.07 -13.16
CA LYS A 293 19.62 9.40 -12.74
C LYS A 293 18.10 9.40 -12.69
N LEU A 294 17.57 9.69 -11.51
CA LEU A 294 16.14 9.84 -11.27
C LEU A 294 15.69 11.24 -11.67
N LYS A 295 14.39 11.44 -11.90
CA LYS A 295 13.83 12.78 -12.09
C LYS A 295 14.02 13.68 -10.86
N THR A 296 14.11 13.09 -9.68
CA THR A 296 14.36 13.77 -8.40
C THR A 296 15.85 14.04 -8.10
N GLY A 297 16.78 13.41 -8.85
CA GLY A 297 18.22 13.54 -8.65
C GLY A 297 18.99 12.24 -8.78
N ASP A 298 20.15 12.15 -8.12
CA ASP A 298 21.00 10.95 -8.14
C ASP A 298 20.56 9.90 -7.07
N SER A 299 19.75 10.34 -6.12
CA SER A 299 19.18 9.50 -5.04
C SER A 299 17.81 10.05 -4.61
N GLN A 300 17.06 9.22 -3.90
CA GLN A 300 15.81 9.61 -3.26
C GLN A 300 15.87 9.23 -1.79
N THR A 301 15.47 10.16 -0.92
CA THR A 301 15.26 9.91 0.51
C THR A 301 13.77 9.78 0.77
N PHE A 302 13.41 8.84 1.64
CA PHE A 302 12.07 8.61 2.13
C PHE A 302 12.06 8.83 3.64
N ASP A 303 11.10 9.62 4.11
CA ASP A 303 10.91 9.93 5.52
C ASP A 303 9.79 9.09 6.14
N MET A 304 9.02 8.37 5.32
CA MET A 304 7.88 7.56 5.75
C MET A 304 7.90 6.18 5.08
N VAL A 305 7.34 5.22 5.78
CA VAL A 305 7.06 3.87 5.25
C VAL A 305 6.04 3.93 4.12
N GLY A 306 6.24 3.16 3.06
CA GLY A 306 5.28 3.08 1.97
C GLY A 306 5.85 2.47 0.69
N TYR A 307 5.00 2.39 -0.32
CA TYR A 307 5.40 2.06 -1.69
C TYR A 307 5.71 3.32 -2.47
N HIS A 308 6.80 3.33 -3.20
CA HIS A 308 7.26 4.48 -3.97
C HIS A 308 7.70 4.08 -5.36
N THR A 309 7.33 4.88 -6.37
CA THR A 309 7.81 4.71 -7.74
C THR A 309 8.84 5.78 -8.08
N LEU A 310 10.05 5.35 -8.38
CA LEU A 310 11.18 6.18 -8.77
C LEU A 310 11.24 6.28 -10.29
N GLU A 311 10.94 7.44 -10.83
CA GLU A 311 10.97 7.69 -12.26
C GLU A 311 12.38 8.04 -12.75
N PHE A 312 12.82 7.42 -13.84
CA PHE A 312 14.13 7.70 -14.45
C PHE A 312 14.08 9.02 -15.23
N LEU A 313 15.17 9.78 -15.17
CA LEU A 313 15.31 10.99 -15.97
C LEU A 313 15.30 10.67 -17.49
N ASN A 314 15.97 9.57 -17.85
CA ASN A 314 16.00 9.06 -19.23
C ASN A 314 15.68 7.56 -19.22
N PRO A 315 14.83 7.09 -20.13
CA PRO A 315 14.57 5.66 -20.32
C PRO A 315 15.85 4.88 -20.64
N ILE A 316 16.00 3.67 -20.08
CA ILE A 316 17.15 2.80 -20.31
C ILE A 316 16.71 1.65 -21.21
N ARG A 317 17.31 1.56 -22.41
CA ARG A 317 17.04 0.45 -23.34
C ARG A 317 17.59 -0.85 -22.81
N ILE A 318 16.79 -1.91 -22.85
CA ILE A 318 17.21 -3.28 -22.57
C ILE A 318 17.84 -3.85 -23.83
N ASN A 319 19.11 -4.28 -23.74
CA ASN A 319 19.92 -4.72 -24.89
C ASN A 319 20.10 -6.23 -24.96
N ALA A 320 19.69 -6.98 -23.94
CA ALA A 320 19.82 -8.44 -23.86
C ALA A 320 18.47 -9.09 -23.49
N ASP A 321 18.44 -10.41 -23.48
CA ASP A 321 17.24 -11.18 -23.09
C ASP A 321 16.95 -11.11 -21.59
N SER A 322 17.93 -10.70 -20.80
CA SER A 322 17.79 -10.47 -19.35
C SER A 322 18.44 -9.15 -18.96
N PHE A 323 18.02 -8.58 -17.85
CA PHE A 323 18.57 -7.35 -17.28
C PHE A 323 18.54 -7.39 -15.76
N VAL A 324 19.31 -6.51 -15.12
CA VAL A 324 19.36 -6.39 -13.65
C VAL A 324 18.93 -4.99 -13.24
N VAL A 325 18.10 -4.92 -12.23
CA VAL A 325 17.82 -3.68 -11.47
C VAL A 325 18.34 -3.89 -10.06
N ALA A 326 19.15 -2.95 -9.58
CA ALA A 326 19.70 -2.99 -8.23
C ALA A 326 19.47 -1.67 -7.51
N ILE A 327 19.30 -1.74 -6.20
CA ILE A 327 19.05 -0.61 -5.32
C ILE A 327 20.10 -0.62 -4.21
N GLU A 328 20.77 0.51 -4.03
CA GLU A 328 21.62 0.80 -2.88
C GLU A 328 20.78 1.51 -1.83
N ILE A 329 20.70 0.98 -0.62
CA ILE A 329 19.96 1.55 0.50
C ILE A 329 20.94 1.96 1.59
N THR A 330 20.83 3.21 2.04
CA THR A 330 21.56 3.73 3.21
C THR A 330 20.51 4.17 4.24
N GLY A 331 20.54 3.57 5.42
CA GLY A 331 19.61 3.90 6.50
C GLY A 331 19.84 5.27 7.11
N SER A 332 18.87 5.76 7.85
CA SER A 332 18.99 6.95 8.70
C SER A 332 19.85 6.67 9.93
N ASP A 333 19.86 5.44 10.43
CA ASP A 333 20.81 4.96 11.44
C ASP A 333 22.07 4.44 10.77
N SER A 334 23.25 4.86 11.25
CA SER A 334 24.53 4.47 10.68
C SER A 334 24.88 3.00 10.88
N ASP A 335 24.27 2.32 11.86
CA ASP A 335 24.59 0.94 12.22
C ASP A 335 23.59 -0.08 11.68
N LYS A 336 22.37 0.34 11.33
CA LYS A 336 21.29 -0.51 10.90
C LYS A 336 20.65 -0.05 9.59
N VAL A 337 20.23 -1.01 8.79
CA VAL A 337 19.36 -0.78 7.64
C VAL A 337 18.26 -1.83 7.64
N SER A 338 17.02 -1.38 7.65
CA SER A 338 15.86 -2.22 7.40
C SER A 338 15.47 -2.16 5.93
N TYR A 339 15.06 -3.28 5.37
CA TYR A 339 14.52 -3.35 4.02
C TYR A 339 13.29 -4.24 3.94
N ALA A 340 12.38 -3.83 3.10
CA ALA A 340 11.14 -4.54 2.85
C ALA A 340 11.39 -5.83 2.07
N THR A 341 10.64 -6.87 2.38
CA THR A 341 10.71 -8.17 1.73
C THR A 341 9.34 -8.81 1.64
N GLU A 342 9.19 -9.72 0.70
CA GLU A 342 8.08 -10.65 0.64
C GLU A 342 8.48 -11.93 1.34
N LEU A 343 7.72 -12.32 2.36
CA LEU A 343 7.96 -13.53 3.16
C LEU A 343 6.84 -14.54 2.96
N GLN A 344 7.22 -15.81 2.95
CA GLN A 344 6.27 -16.90 3.14
C GLN A 344 5.83 -16.91 4.60
N TRP A 345 4.54 -16.68 4.84
CA TRP A 345 3.92 -16.86 6.15
C TRP A 345 3.19 -18.19 6.19
N ASP A 346 3.26 -18.87 7.33
CA ASP A 346 2.62 -20.16 7.52
C ASP A 346 1.12 -20.09 7.18
N ASP A 347 0.76 -20.76 6.11
CA ASP A 347 -0.55 -21.23 5.65
C ASP A 347 -1.72 -20.24 5.47
N GLU A 348 -1.75 -19.05 6.06
CA GLU A 348 -2.96 -18.23 6.03
C GLU A 348 -2.85 -16.92 5.24
N TRP A 349 -1.65 -16.36 5.02
CA TRP A 349 -1.53 -14.97 4.55
C TRP A 349 -0.84 -14.79 3.19
N ALA A 350 0.23 -15.52 2.89
CA ALA A 350 0.93 -15.38 1.62
C ALA A 350 1.59 -16.69 1.19
N ASP A 351 1.33 -17.12 -0.04
CA ASP A 351 2.01 -18.24 -0.69
C ASP A 351 2.98 -17.67 -1.73
N VAL A 352 4.20 -17.41 -1.29
CA VAL A 352 5.23 -16.73 -2.07
C VAL A 352 6.04 -17.75 -2.86
N GLU A 353 6.07 -17.61 -4.18
CA GLU A 353 6.97 -18.38 -5.02
C GLU A 353 8.29 -17.60 -5.21
N ILE A 354 9.33 -18.03 -4.49
CA ILE A 354 10.68 -17.47 -4.66
C ILE A 354 11.40 -18.22 -5.76
N GLU A 355 11.67 -17.56 -6.87
CA GLU A 355 12.49 -18.10 -7.95
C GLU A 355 13.97 -17.99 -7.58
N SER A 356 14.62 -19.16 -7.41
CA SER A 356 16.03 -19.20 -7.03
C SER A 356 16.93 -18.49 -8.06
N GLY A 357 17.86 -17.70 -7.56
CA GLY A 357 18.86 -17.00 -8.40
C GLY A 357 18.34 -15.73 -9.09
N LYS A 358 17.17 -15.22 -8.71
CA LYS A 358 16.62 -13.98 -9.27
C LYS A 358 16.76 -12.78 -8.34
N CYS A 359 16.67 -13.00 -7.01
CA CYS A 359 16.76 -11.93 -6.01
C CYS A 359 18.04 -12.08 -5.18
N PHE A 360 18.72 -10.98 -4.90
CA PHE A 360 20.01 -10.94 -4.22
C PHE A 360 20.08 -9.80 -3.21
N VAL A 361 20.72 -10.09 -2.08
CA VAL A 361 21.04 -9.10 -1.04
C VAL A 361 22.53 -9.20 -0.71
N THR A 362 23.22 -8.08 -0.58
CA THR A 362 24.63 -8.04 -0.17
C THR A 362 24.96 -6.74 0.57
N THR A 363 25.87 -6.82 1.54
CA THR A 363 26.47 -5.66 2.23
C THR A 363 27.74 -5.17 1.52
N LYS A 364 28.21 -5.89 0.51
CA LYS A 364 29.38 -5.52 -0.29
C LYS A 364 28.93 -5.00 -1.63
N ARG A 365 29.47 -3.85 -2.02
CA ARG A 365 29.08 -3.17 -3.25
C ARG A 365 29.28 -4.05 -4.47
N PHE A 366 28.22 -4.75 -4.87
CA PHE A 366 28.13 -5.53 -6.11
C PHE A 366 29.30 -6.51 -6.30
N GLU A 367 29.66 -7.27 -5.28
CA GLU A 367 30.62 -8.37 -5.33
C GLU A 367 29.94 -9.73 -5.54
#